data_00216b97c833a1723137496b1e8ffff4
#
_entry.id   00216b97c833a1723137496b1e8ffff4
#
_cell.length_a   1.000
_cell.length_b   1.000
_cell.length_c   1.000
_cell.angle_alpha   90.00
_cell.angle_beta   90.00
_cell.angle_gamma   90.00
#
_symmetry.space_group_name_H-M   'P 1'
#
loop_
_entity.id
_entity.type
_entity.pdbx_description
1 polymer ?
#
loop_
_entity_poly.entity_id
_entity_poly.type
_entity_poly.pdbx_seq_one_letter_code
_entity_poly.pdbx_strand_id
1 'polypeptide(L)'
;MAVLVWLAADQRRQSRERDFLTAASQGNIGRLTELADKVNVDARLSEDGETALHRAASRGHLQAVRLLLDRGAKVDAVDGEGVTPLVLASYRGQTEVVKLLLERGAAVNAQEKRNGLSSLSHAVGRGDKELVRVLLQHGADPLLKSADGRTALERAEANGAKEIVALLKKVNPGK
;
A
#
# COMPACT_ATOMS: atom_id res chain seq x y z
N MET A 1 -26.91 7.68 -33.37
CA MET A 1 -26.73 8.87 -32.49
C MET A 1 -26.46 8.47 -31.05
N ALA A 2 -27.30 7.67 -30.38
CA ALA A 2 -27.11 7.29 -28.97
C ALA A 2 -25.76 6.57 -28.65
N VAL A 3 -25.32 5.65 -29.52
CA VAL A 3 -24.05 4.91 -29.35
C VAL A 3 -22.84 5.84 -29.42
N LEU A 4 -22.80 6.81 -30.29
CA LEU A 4 -21.70 7.78 -30.42
C LEU A 4 -21.62 8.70 -29.19
N VAL A 5 -22.78 9.12 -28.68
CA VAL A 5 -22.85 9.94 -27.45
C VAL A 5 -22.36 9.13 -26.24
N TRP A 6 -22.75 7.86 -26.16
CA TRP A 6 -22.30 6.95 -25.10
C TRP A 6 -20.78 6.70 -25.16
N LEU A 7 -20.24 6.40 -26.35
CA LEU A 7 -18.79 6.22 -26.55
C LEU A 7 -17.98 7.47 -26.16
N ALA A 8 -18.46 8.67 -26.56
CA ALA A 8 -17.81 9.92 -26.20
C ALA A 8 -17.87 10.20 -24.69
N ALA A 9 -18.95 9.82 -24.00
CA ALA A 9 -19.08 9.95 -22.56
C ALA A 9 -18.14 8.99 -21.83
N ASP A 10 -18.03 7.75 -22.30
CA ASP A 10 -17.14 6.74 -21.74
C ASP A 10 -15.66 7.13 -21.91
N GLN A 11 -15.25 7.60 -23.08
CA GLN A 11 -13.91 8.12 -23.32
C GLN A 11 -13.55 9.29 -22.38
N ARG A 12 -14.49 10.23 -22.15
CA ARG A 12 -14.27 11.34 -21.21
C ARG A 12 -14.14 10.85 -19.78
N ARG A 13 -14.92 9.85 -19.36
CA ARG A 13 -14.81 9.24 -18.05
C ARG A 13 -13.42 8.59 -17.87
N GLN A 14 -13.04 7.73 -18.80
CA GLN A 14 -11.74 7.05 -18.77
C GLN A 14 -10.55 8.03 -18.77
N SER A 15 -10.67 9.14 -19.52
CA SER A 15 -9.65 10.20 -19.51
C SER A 15 -9.51 10.84 -18.13
N ARG A 16 -10.64 11.18 -17.46
CA ARG A 16 -10.62 11.75 -16.10
C ARG A 16 -10.04 10.78 -15.08
N GLU A 17 -10.39 9.50 -15.17
CA GLU A 17 -9.85 8.46 -14.28
C GLU A 17 -8.34 8.28 -14.47
N ARG A 18 -7.83 8.33 -15.72
CA ARG A 18 -6.38 8.32 -15.99
C ARG A 18 -5.68 9.56 -15.42
N ASP A 19 -6.27 10.73 -15.61
CA ASP A 19 -5.75 11.98 -15.05
C ASP A 19 -5.70 11.91 -13.52
N PHE A 20 -6.73 11.32 -12.87
CA PHE A 20 -6.80 11.13 -11.43
C PHE A 20 -5.70 10.20 -10.91
N LEU A 21 -5.50 9.05 -11.56
CA LEU A 21 -4.40 8.12 -11.25
C LEU A 21 -3.03 8.78 -11.42
N THR A 22 -2.87 9.59 -12.48
CA THR A 22 -1.64 10.34 -12.74
C THR A 22 -1.39 11.41 -11.66
N ALA A 23 -2.43 12.16 -11.30
CA ALA A 23 -2.36 13.16 -10.24
C ALA A 23 -1.98 12.54 -8.88
N ALA A 24 -2.53 11.35 -8.55
CA ALA A 24 -2.15 10.60 -7.35
C ALA A 24 -0.68 10.19 -7.39
N SER A 25 -0.23 9.69 -8.53
CA SER A 25 1.15 9.29 -8.78
C SER A 25 2.15 10.45 -8.67
N GLN A 26 1.72 11.67 -8.95
CA GLN A 26 2.54 12.89 -8.89
C GLN A 26 2.38 13.65 -7.57
N GLY A 27 1.45 13.24 -6.70
CA GLY A 27 1.10 13.98 -5.48
C GLY A 27 0.45 15.34 -5.76
N ASN A 28 -0.18 15.51 -6.92
CA ASN A 28 -0.83 16.76 -7.32
C ASN A 28 -2.18 16.92 -6.61
N ILE A 29 -2.17 17.54 -5.43
CA ILE A 29 -3.33 17.70 -4.57
C ILE A 29 -4.43 18.53 -5.25
N GLY A 30 -4.07 19.60 -5.95
CA GLY A 30 -5.03 20.45 -6.66
C GLY A 30 -5.83 19.66 -7.70
N ARG A 31 -5.14 18.89 -8.53
CA ARG A 31 -5.79 18.06 -9.56
C ARG A 31 -6.59 16.90 -8.96
N LEU A 32 -6.08 16.27 -7.89
CA LEU A 32 -6.82 15.23 -7.15
C LEU A 32 -8.13 15.79 -6.60
N THR A 33 -8.11 16.95 -5.95
CA THR A 33 -9.30 17.59 -5.37
C THR A 33 -10.32 17.94 -6.45
N GLU A 34 -9.87 18.50 -7.58
CA GLU A 34 -10.75 18.85 -8.70
C GLU A 34 -11.49 17.64 -9.29
N LEU A 35 -10.80 16.49 -9.35
CA LEU A 35 -11.31 15.29 -10.01
C LEU A 35 -12.03 14.32 -9.08
N ALA A 36 -11.77 14.35 -7.77
CA ALA A 36 -12.24 13.34 -6.82
C ALA A 36 -13.77 13.13 -6.81
N ASP A 37 -14.55 14.20 -7.02
CA ASP A 37 -16.02 14.11 -7.06
C ASP A 37 -16.57 13.74 -8.47
N LYS A 38 -15.67 13.61 -9.45
CA LYS A 38 -16.03 13.36 -10.88
C LYS A 38 -15.62 11.96 -11.36
N VAL A 39 -14.95 11.18 -10.50
CA VAL A 39 -14.42 9.85 -10.84
C VAL A 39 -14.75 8.85 -9.73
N ASN A 40 -14.65 7.56 -10.06
CA ASN A 40 -14.59 6.55 -9.02
C ASN A 40 -13.20 6.61 -8.35
N VAL A 41 -13.14 6.89 -7.04
CA VAL A 41 -11.89 6.99 -6.28
C VAL A 41 -11.07 5.69 -6.32
N ASP A 42 -11.74 4.54 -6.45
CA ASP A 42 -11.15 3.21 -6.57
C ASP A 42 -11.02 2.74 -8.03
N ALA A 43 -11.06 3.66 -9.01
CA ALA A 43 -10.90 3.33 -10.42
C ALA A 43 -9.57 2.61 -10.68
N ARG A 44 -9.61 1.63 -11.59
CA ARG A 44 -8.47 0.78 -11.99
C ARG A 44 -8.40 0.79 -13.50
N LEU A 45 -7.47 1.53 -14.07
CA LEU A 45 -7.32 1.65 -15.53
C LEU A 45 -5.99 1.11 -16.05
N SER A 46 -5.10 0.74 -15.15
CA SER A 46 -3.81 0.11 -15.49
C SER A 46 -3.93 -1.42 -15.48
N GLU A 47 -3.11 -2.08 -16.28
CA GLU A 47 -3.06 -3.56 -16.38
C GLU A 47 -2.67 -4.19 -15.03
N ASP A 48 -1.90 -3.47 -14.20
CA ASP A 48 -1.51 -3.87 -12.85
C ASP A 48 -2.67 -3.80 -11.84
N GLY A 49 -3.80 -3.15 -12.19
CA GLY A 49 -4.97 -3.01 -11.31
C GLY A 49 -4.77 -2.06 -10.13
N GLU A 50 -3.70 -1.23 -10.15
CA GLU A 50 -3.47 -0.23 -9.11
C GLU A 50 -4.56 0.83 -9.06
N THR A 51 -4.98 1.22 -7.84
CA THR A 51 -5.82 2.39 -7.60
C THR A 51 -4.97 3.65 -7.39
N ALA A 52 -5.61 4.82 -7.34
CA ALA A 52 -4.95 6.08 -6.98
C ALA A 52 -4.24 5.98 -5.61
N LEU A 53 -4.83 5.26 -4.65
CA LEU A 53 -4.25 5.06 -3.32
C LEU A 53 -2.95 4.24 -3.38
N HIS A 54 -2.87 3.19 -4.19
CA HIS A 54 -1.63 2.43 -4.41
C HIS A 54 -0.52 3.34 -4.94
N ARG A 55 -0.81 4.15 -5.96
CA ARG A 55 0.17 5.03 -6.60
C ARG A 55 0.67 6.13 -5.68
N ALA A 56 -0.23 6.78 -4.94
CA ALA A 56 0.15 7.78 -3.96
C ALA A 56 0.97 7.17 -2.81
N ALA A 57 0.55 5.99 -2.32
CA ALA A 57 1.22 5.29 -1.21
C ALA A 57 2.64 4.84 -1.58
N SER A 58 2.82 4.22 -2.75
CA SER A 58 4.13 3.75 -3.20
C SER A 58 5.15 4.88 -3.39
N ARG A 59 4.69 6.09 -3.69
CA ARG A 59 5.54 7.26 -3.89
C ARG A 59 5.71 8.16 -2.67
N GLY A 60 5.07 7.82 -1.55
CA GLY A 60 5.19 8.57 -0.31
C GLY A 60 4.42 9.91 -0.30
N HIS A 61 3.44 10.07 -1.18
CA HIS A 61 2.65 11.30 -1.27
C HIS A 61 1.61 11.39 -0.14
N LEU A 62 2.06 11.63 1.09
CA LEU A 62 1.26 11.60 2.32
C LEU A 62 -0.05 12.39 2.22
N GLN A 63 0.00 13.61 1.66
CA GLN A 63 -1.21 14.45 1.53
C GLN A 63 -2.20 13.88 0.50
N ALA A 64 -1.71 13.27 -0.57
CA ALA A 64 -2.56 12.60 -1.55
C ALA A 64 -3.21 11.36 -0.93
N VAL A 65 -2.47 10.55 -0.17
CA VAL A 65 -3.01 9.40 0.58
C VAL A 65 -4.11 9.85 1.54
N ARG A 66 -3.88 10.90 2.33
CA ARG A 66 -4.89 11.47 3.24
C ARG A 66 -6.15 11.88 2.49
N LEU A 67 -6.00 12.67 1.43
CA LEU A 67 -7.12 13.13 0.61
C LEU A 67 -7.94 11.95 0.04
N LEU A 68 -7.27 10.94 -0.51
CA LEU A 68 -7.91 9.77 -1.09
C LEU A 68 -8.71 8.98 -0.05
N LEU A 69 -8.15 8.77 1.14
CA LEU A 69 -8.83 8.09 2.25
C LEU A 69 -10.02 8.92 2.76
N ASP A 70 -9.88 10.25 2.87
CA ASP A 70 -10.97 11.15 3.25
C ASP A 70 -12.10 11.19 2.21
N ARG A 71 -11.82 10.81 0.96
CA ARG A 71 -12.81 10.64 -0.13
C ARG A 71 -13.34 9.20 -0.26
N GLY A 72 -13.05 8.36 0.73
CA GLY A 72 -13.59 7.00 0.81
C GLY A 72 -12.85 5.96 -0.02
N ALA A 73 -11.60 6.20 -0.41
CA ALA A 73 -10.78 5.17 -1.02
C ALA A 73 -10.67 3.96 -0.08
N LYS A 74 -10.82 2.76 -0.63
CA LYS A 74 -10.69 1.51 0.13
C LYS A 74 -9.25 1.33 0.59
N VAL A 75 -9.01 1.40 1.91
CA VAL A 75 -7.67 1.32 2.51
C VAL A 75 -6.96 0.01 2.16
N ASP A 76 -7.70 -1.10 2.08
CA ASP A 76 -7.20 -2.44 1.74
C ASP A 76 -7.57 -2.86 0.30
N ALA A 77 -7.72 -1.90 -0.63
CA ALA A 77 -7.84 -2.25 -2.03
C ALA A 77 -6.65 -3.12 -2.43
N VAL A 78 -6.88 -4.16 -3.24
CA VAL A 78 -5.79 -5.00 -3.76
C VAL A 78 -5.60 -4.76 -5.24
N ASP A 79 -4.37 -4.75 -5.72
CA ASP A 79 -4.03 -4.72 -7.14
C ASP A 79 -4.18 -6.11 -7.80
N GLY A 80 -3.70 -6.27 -9.03
CA GLY A 80 -3.73 -7.54 -9.77
C GLY A 80 -2.94 -8.67 -9.10
N GLU A 81 -1.89 -8.34 -8.36
CA GLU A 81 -1.04 -9.31 -7.63
C GLU A 81 -1.50 -9.51 -6.17
N GLY A 82 -2.61 -8.90 -5.77
CA GLY A 82 -3.13 -8.97 -4.41
C GLY A 82 -2.37 -8.11 -3.41
N VAL A 83 -1.60 -7.14 -3.89
CA VAL A 83 -0.83 -6.21 -3.06
C VAL A 83 -1.76 -5.10 -2.56
N THR A 84 -1.68 -4.73 -1.27
CA THR A 84 -2.39 -3.59 -0.71
C THR A 84 -1.53 -2.33 -0.74
N PRO A 85 -2.12 -1.12 -0.61
CA PRO A 85 -1.36 0.12 -0.46
C PRO A 85 -0.35 0.08 0.69
N LEU A 86 -0.69 -0.59 1.81
CA LEU A 86 0.19 -0.77 2.96
C LEU A 86 1.42 -1.61 2.63
N VAL A 87 1.24 -2.75 1.96
CA VAL A 87 2.34 -3.62 1.54
C VAL A 87 3.25 -2.88 0.57
N LEU A 88 2.66 -2.18 -0.41
CA LEU A 88 3.42 -1.43 -1.42
C LEU A 88 4.21 -0.26 -0.81
N ALA A 89 3.60 0.50 0.13
CA ALA A 89 4.28 1.57 0.87
C ALA A 89 5.45 1.01 1.71
N SER A 90 5.25 -0.14 2.36
CA SER A 90 6.28 -0.81 3.15
C SER A 90 7.44 -1.31 2.27
N TYR A 91 7.14 -1.90 1.12
CA TYR A 91 8.14 -2.27 0.13
C TYR A 91 8.99 -1.07 -0.32
N ARG A 92 8.38 0.11 -0.46
CA ARG A 92 9.05 1.36 -0.83
C ARG A 92 9.70 2.11 0.34
N GLY A 93 9.45 1.71 1.59
CA GLY A 93 9.99 2.35 2.80
C GLY A 93 9.31 3.69 3.12
N GLN A 94 8.05 3.86 2.76
CA GLN A 94 7.29 5.10 2.96
C GLN A 94 6.69 5.15 4.37
N THR A 95 7.52 5.27 5.40
CA THR A 95 7.15 5.09 6.81
C THR A 95 5.99 5.98 7.26
N GLU A 96 5.95 7.26 6.87
CA GLU A 96 4.84 8.16 7.25
C GLU A 96 3.52 7.80 6.58
N VAL A 97 3.57 7.29 5.36
CA VAL A 97 2.39 6.76 4.67
C VAL A 97 1.92 5.48 5.34
N VAL A 98 2.84 4.59 5.73
CA VAL A 98 2.51 3.36 6.48
C VAL A 98 1.80 3.70 7.78
N LYS A 99 2.31 4.66 8.57
CA LYS A 99 1.65 5.13 9.80
C LYS A 99 0.22 5.58 9.52
N LEU A 100 0.03 6.45 8.53
CA LEU A 100 -1.30 6.94 8.16
C LEU A 100 -2.25 5.83 7.72
N LEU A 101 -1.80 4.88 6.90
CA LEU A 101 -2.62 3.75 6.46
C LEU A 101 -3.06 2.88 7.64
N LEU A 102 -2.15 2.60 8.59
CA LEU A 102 -2.46 1.84 9.81
C LEU A 102 -3.44 2.60 10.73
N GLU A 103 -3.28 3.91 10.89
CA GLU A 103 -4.24 4.78 11.61
C GLU A 103 -5.63 4.77 10.98
N ARG A 104 -5.70 4.52 9.66
CA ARG A 104 -6.96 4.41 8.91
C ARG A 104 -7.48 2.97 8.81
N GLY A 105 -6.92 2.04 9.59
CA GLY A 105 -7.40 0.68 9.74
C GLY A 105 -6.93 -0.30 8.67
N ALA A 106 -5.81 -0.01 8.00
CA ALA A 106 -5.22 -0.95 7.05
C ALA A 106 -4.87 -2.29 7.73
N ALA A 107 -5.13 -3.40 7.05
CA ALA A 107 -4.83 -4.74 7.51
C ALA A 107 -3.32 -4.99 7.57
N VAL A 108 -2.72 -4.83 8.77
CA VAL A 108 -1.26 -4.91 8.99
C VAL A 108 -0.65 -6.23 8.55
N ASN A 109 -1.41 -7.32 8.61
CA ASN A 109 -0.98 -8.68 8.29
C ASN A 109 -1.40 -9.14 6.88
N ALA A 110 -1.82 -8.22 6.01
CA ALA A 110 -2.09 -8.54 4.61
C ALA A 110 -0.82 -9.07 3.92
N GLN A 111 -0.99 -10.10 3.10
CA GLN A 111 0.08 -10.74 2.32
C GLN A 111 -0.21 -10.64 0.83
N GLU A 112 0.80 -10.35 0.03
CA GLU A 112 0.71 -10.39 -1.44
C GLU A 112 0.54 -11.84 -1.95
N LYS A 113 -0.17 -12.03 -3.05
CA LYS A 113 -0.48 -13.38 -3.57
C LYS A 113 0.75 -14.12 -4.11
N ARG A 114 1.68 -13.39 -4.73
CA ARG A 114 2.82 -13.98 -5.46
C ARG A 114 3.81 -14.67 -4.53
N ASN A 115 4.30 -13.95 -3.53
CA ASN A 115 5.38 -14.41 -2.64
C ASN A 115 4.91 -14.58 -1.19
N GLY A 116 3.66 -14.23 -0.87
CA GLY A 116 3.15 -14.25 0.49
C GLY A 116 3.88 -13.29 1.45
N LEU A 117 4.55 -12.27 0.92
CA LEU A 117 5.25 -11.30 1.75
C LEU A 117 4.25 -10.32 2.37
N SER A 118 4.44 -10.03 3.65
CA SER A 118 3.71 -8.99 4.38
C SER A 118 4.51 -7.68 4.44
N SER A 119 3.86 -6.61 4.90
CA SER A 119 4.53 -5.33 5.17
C SER A 119 5.75 -5.51 6.08
N LEU A 120 5.65 -6.36 7.12
CA LEU A 120 6.77 -6.65 8.03
C LEU A 120 7.91 -7.37 7.31
N SER A 121 7.60 -8.34 6.44
CA SER A 121 8.62 -9.05 5.64
C SER A 121 9.40 -8.09 4.75
N HIS A 122 8.72 -7.14 4.12
CA HIS A 122 9.36 -6.11 3.29
C HIS A 122 10.24 -5.16 4.13
N ALA A 123 9.76 -4.70 5.29
CA ALA A 123 10.52 -3.83 6.18
C ALA A 123 11.82 -4.51 6.68
N VAL A 124 11.73 -5.80 7.03
CA VAL A 124 12.89 -6.62 7.41
C VAL A 124 13.86 -6.79 6.24
N GLY A 125 13.36 -7.10 5.05
CA GLY A 125 14.18 -7.23 3.83
C GLY A 125 14.95 -5.95 3.49
N ARG A 126 14.39 -4.78 3.80
CA ARG A 126 15.02 -3.47 3.65
C ARG A 126 16.02 -3.13 4.76
N GLY A 127 15.97 -3.83 5.89
CA GLY A 127 16.72 -3.44 7.08
C GLY A 127 16.19 -2.17 7.76
N ASP A 128 14.95 -1.79 7.49
CA ASP A 128 14.34 -0.56 8.01
C ASP A 128 13.81 -0.77 9.44
N LYS A 129 14.65 -0.46 10.42
CA LYS A 129 14.33 -0.65 11.84
C LYS A 129 13.14 0.18 12.32
N GLU A 130 13.00 1.40 11.81
CA GLU A 130 11.89 2.28 12.20
C GLU A 130 10.56 1.74 11.65
N LEU A 131 10.54 1.35 10.40
CA LEU A 131 9.36 0.74 9.79
C LEU A 131 8.98 -0.59 10.48
N VAL A 132 9.96 -1.43 10.81
CA VAL A 132 9.73 -2.66 11.61
C VAL A 132 9.08 -2.32 12.95
N ARG A 133 9.58 -1.32 13.66
CA ARG A 133 9.03 -0.89 14.96
C ARG A 133 7.58 -0.42 14.82
N VAL A 134 7.30 0.42 13.84
CA VAL A 134 5.94 0.93 13.55
C VAL A 134 4.97 -0.22 13.28
N LEU A 135 5.34 -1.15 12.41
CA LEU A 135 4.49 -2.30 12.08
C LEU A 135 4.22 -3.19 13.29
N LEU A 136 5.25 -3.49 14.11
CA LEU A 136 5.08 -4.29 15.32
C LEU A 136 4.19 -3.60 16.36
N GLN A 137 4.29 -2.28 16.52
CA GLN A 137 3.41 -1.50 17.40
C GLN A 137 1.93 -1.57 16.99
N HIS A 138 1.66 -1.81 15.69
CA HIS A 138 0.30 -1.96 15.17
C HIS A 138 -0.12 -3.44 14.99
N GLY A 139 0.60 -4.36 15.65
CA GLY A 139 0.19 -5.77 15.68
C GLY A 139 0.63 -6.62 14.48
N ALA A 140 1.69 -6.22 13.78
CA ALA A 140 2.26 -7.08 12.75
C ALA A 140 2.77 -8.39 13.37
N ASP A 141 2.36 -9.53 12.77
CA ASP A 141 2.74 -10.87 13.24
C ASP A 141 4.12 -11.27 12.66
N PRO A 142 5.16 -11.41 13.51
CA PRO A 142 6.49 -11.81 13.06
C PRO A 142 6.60 -13.27 12.62
N LEU A 143 5.57 -14.09 12.89
CA LEU A 143 5.53 -15.51 12.57
C LEU A 143 4.80 -15.84 11.27
N LEU A 144 4.22 -14.85 10.59
CA LEU A 144 3.63 -15.07 9.28
C LEU A 144 4.68 -15.61 8.32
N LYS A 145 4.36 -16.75 7.69
CA LYS A 145 5.23 -17.37 6.70
C LYS A 145 4.92 -16.83 5.30
N SER A 146 5.96 -16.50 4.58
CA SER A 146 5.90 -16.23 3.15
C SER A 146 5.82 -17.54 2.34
N ALA A 147 5.69 -17.45 1.03
CA ALA A 147 5.59 -18.63 0.14
C ALA A 147 6.83 -19.56 0.19
N ASP A 148 8.01 -19.02 0.55
CA ASP A 148 9.24 -19.79 0.77
C ASP A 148 9.32 -20.44 2.16
N GLY A 149 8.24 -20.37 2.94
CA GLY A 149 8.12 -20.93 4.29
C GLY A 149 8.79 -20.13 5.39
N ARG A 150 9.47 -19.01 5.08
CA ARG A 150 10.23 -18.21 6.05
C ARG A 150 9.36 -17.15 6.72
N THR A 151 9.60 -16.96 8.00
CA THR A 151 9.06 -15.86 8.81
C THR A 151 9.91 -14.59 8.69
N ALA A 152 9.38 -13.46 9.18
CA ALA A 152 10.14 -12.21 9.28
C ALA A 152 11.38 -12.37 10.18
N LEU A 153 11.27 -13.13 11.27
CA LEU A 153 12.39 -13.41 12.18
C LEU A 153 13.51 -14.18 11.49
N GLU A 154 13.19 -15.29 10.82
CA GLU A 154 14.17 -16.10 10.10
C GLU A 154 14.87 -15.31 8.98
N ARG A 155 14.14 -14.40 8.32
CA ARG A 155 14.74 -13.46 7.34
C ARG A 155 15.72 -12.49 8.00
N ALA A 156 15.37 -11.92 9.15
CA ALA A 156 16.23 -11.01 9.87
C ALA A 156 17.51 -11.71 10.36
N GLU A 157 17.41 -12.95 10.83
CA GLU A 157 18.53 -13.77 11.25
C GLU A 157 19.46 -14.10 10.06
N ALA A 158 18.89 -14.53 8.94
CA ALA A 158 19.64 -14.81 7.70
C ALA A 158 20.37 -13.58 7.16
N ASN A 159 19.80 -12.39 7.32
CA ASN A 159 20.40 -11.12 6.91
C ASN A 159 21.42 -10.57 7.93
N GLY A 160 21.61 -11.23 9.09
CA GLY A 160 22.49 -10.74 10.15
C GLY A 160 22.01 -9.45 10.83
N ALA A 161 20.72 -9.12 10.72
CA ALA A 161 20.13 -7.88 11.20
C ALA A 161 19.87 -7.91 12.72
N LYS A 162 20.93 -7.95 13.53
CA LYS A 162 20.90 -8.17 14.99
C LYS A 162 19.88 -7.29 15.74
N GLU A 163 19.77 -6.00 15.40
CA GLU A 163 18.85 -5.09 16.06
C GLU A 163 17.38 -5.40 15.69
N ILE A 164 17.12 -5.76 14.43
CA ILE A 164 15.77 -6.17 13.98
C ILE A 164 15.39 -7.50 14.63
N VAL A 165 16.32 -8.45 14.72
CA VAL A 165 16.11 -9.72 15.45
C VAL A 165 15.71 -9.44 16.91
N ALA A 166 16.40 -8.51 17.58
CA ALA A 166 16.06 -8.14 18.94
C ALA A 166 14.65 -7.51 19.06
N LEU A 167 14.24 -6.70 18.09
CA LEU A 167 12.89 -6.12 18.06
C LEU A 167 11.82 -7.21 17.87
N LEU A 168 12.02 -8.13 16.94
CA LEU A 168 11.07 -9.21 16.63
C LEU A 168 10.93 -10.18 17.82
N LYS A 169 12.02 -10.52 18.51
CA LYS A 169 12.01 -11.39 19.69
C LYS A 169 11.31 -10.76 20.90
N LYS A 170 11.33 -9.43 21.05
CA LYS A 170 10.63 -8.74 22.15
C LYS A 170 9.10 -8.86 22.05
N VAL A 171 8.55 -8.91 20.85
CA VAL A 171 7.10 -9.04 20.63
C VAL A 171 6.63 -10.49 20.76
N ASN A 172 7.54 -11.44 20.59
CA ASN A 172 7.27 -12.87 20.73
C ASN A 172 8.32 -13.52 21.66
N PRO A 173 8.23 -13.33 23.00
CA PRO A 173 9.22 -13.79 23.96
C PRO A 173 9.24 -15.29 24.20
N GLY A 174 8.47 -16.09 23.46
CA GLY A 174 8.30 -17.49 23.80
C GLY A 174 8.06 -18.43 22.63
N LYS A 175 9.11 -18.93 22.04
CA LYS A 175 9.30 -20.38 21.81
C LYS A 175 10.75 -20.73 21.90
#